data_805835a2c465aceb085f498fe9447bcb
#
_entry.id   805835a2c465aceb085f498fe9447bcb
#
_cell.length_a   1.000
_cell.length_b   1.000
_cell.length_c   1.000
_cell.angle_alpha   90.00
_cell.angle_beta   90.00
_cell.angle_gamma   90.00
#
_symmetry.space_group_name_H-M   'P 1'
#
loop_
_entity.id
_entity.type
_entity.pdbx_description
1 polymer ?
#
loop_
_entity_poly.entity_id
_entity_poly.type
_entity_poly.pdbx_seq_one_letter_code
_entity_poly.pdbx_strand_id
1 'polypeptide(L)' 'MTPAELRALRERLGLSQGELAKRLGIDRNTVWRKEHGQRAITERDCIMLRQIERDGAS' A
#
# COMPACT_ATOMS: atom_id res chain seq x y z
N MET A 1 7.55 -4.05 -7.06
CA MET A 1 6.14 -3.62 -7.26
C MET A 1 6.12 -2.25 -7.92
N THR A 2 5.28 -2.07 -8.94
CA THR A 2 5.11 -0.78 -9.61
C THR A 2 4.08 0.07 -8.87
N PRO A 3 4.10 1.41 -9.08
CA PRO A 3 3.05 2.26 -8.49
C PRO A 3 1.64 1.84 -8.88
N ALA A 4 1.43 1.42 -10.13
CA ALA A 4 0.11 0.95 -10.58
C ALA A 4 -0.31 -0.33 -9.87
N GLU A 5 0.63 -1.23 -9.62
CA GLU A 5 0.35 -2.47 -8.88
C GLU A 5 -0.02 -2.17 -7.44
N LEU A 6 0.64 -1.22 -6.81
CA LEU A 6 0.30 -0.81 -5.44
C LEU A 6 -1.12 -0.27 -5.36
N ARG A 7 -1.47 0.61 -6.29
CA ARG A 7 -2.81 1.18 -6.34
C ARG A 7 -3.87 0.10 -6.56
N ALA A 8 -3.62 -0.81 -7.50
CA ALA A 8 -4.55 -1.89 -7.80
C ALA A 8 -4.75 -2.80 -6.59
N LEU A 9 -3.67 -3.12 -5.89
CA LEU A 9 -3.74 -3.93 -4.68
C LEU A 9 -4.55 -3.23 -3.59
N ARG A 10 -4.31 -1.95 -3.38
CA ARG A 10 -5.05 -1.17 -2.39
C ARG A 10 -6.55 -1.15 -2.69
N GLU A 11 -6.89 -0.91 -3.95
CA GLU A 11 -8.30 -0.90 -4.37
C GLU A 11 -8.95 -2.26 -4.22
N ARG A 12 -8.22 -3.33 -4.54
CA ARG A 12 -8.71 -4.69 -4.36
C ARG A 12 -8.98 -5.01 -2.89
N LEU A 13 -8.17 -4.47 -1.99
CA LEU A 13 -8.35 -4.64 -0.56
C LEU A 13 -9.47 -3.75 0.01
N GLY A 14 -10.03 -2.86 -0.81
CA GLY A 14 -11.09 -1.95 -0.37
C GLY A 14 -10.61 -0.87 0.58
N LEU A 15 -9.33 -0.52 0.54
CA LEU A 15 -8.75 0.47 1.46
C LEU A 15 -8.59 1.81 0.77
N SER A 16 -8.85 2.90 1.51
CA SER A 16 -8.47 4.24 1.08
C SER A 16 -6.96 4.42 1.28
N GLN A 17 -6.41 5.48 0.70
CA GLN A 17 -4.99 5.81 0.90
C GLN A 17 -4.67 6.01 2.38
N GLY A 18 -5.57 6.70 3.10
CA GLY A 18 -5.39 6.92 4.53
C GLY A 18 -5.44 5.63 5.35
N GLU A 19 -6.34 4.72 4.98
CA GLU A 19 -6.44 3.44 5.65
C GLU A 19 -5.20 2.58 5.41
N LEU A 20 -4.71 2.55 4.18
CA LEU A 20 -3.48 1.82 3.87
C LEU A 20 -2.29 2.43 4.61
N ALA A 21 -2.21 3.78 4.67
CA ALA A 21 -1.14 4.46 5.38
C ALA A 21 -1.09 4.04 6.86
N LYS A 22 -2.24 3.95 7.50
CA LYS A 22 -2.30 3.49 8.89
C LYS A 22 -1.76 2.07 9.04
N ARG A 23 -2.09 1.20 8.11
CA ARG A 23 -1.63 -0.18 8.14
C ARG A 23 -0.13 -0.30 7.92
N LEU A 24 0.42 0.58 7.07
CA LEU A 24 1.86 0.59 6.78
C LEU A 24 2.67 1.39 7.80
N GLY A 25 2.01 2.13 8.68
CA GLY A 25 2.70 2.98 9.65
C GLY A 25 3.33 4.22 9.04
N ILE A 26 2.75 4.72 7.95
CA ILE A 26 3.21 5.92 7.24
C ILE A 26 2.03 6.88 7.08
N ASP A 27 2.28 8.08 6.56
CA ASP A 27 1.21 9.03 6.36
C ASP A 27 0.57 8.86 4.97
N ARG A 28 -0.63 9.44 4.80
CA ARG A 28 -1.39 9.34 3.57
C ARG A 28 -0.62 9.92 2.38
N ASN A 29 0.08 11.03 2.58
CA ASN A 29 0.86 11.65 1.52
C ASN A 29 1.95 10.72 1.00
N THR A 30 2.57 9.94 1.87
CA THR A 30 3.58 8.98 1.48
C THR A 30 2.98 7.87 0.61
N VAL A 31 1.78 7.39 0.94
CA VAL A 31 1.08 6.42 0.09
C VAL A 31 0.80 7.03 -1.29
N TRP A 32 0.30 8.26 -1.31
CA TRP A 32 0.04 8.96 -2.57
C TRP A 32 1.30 9.04 -3.44
N ARG A 33 2.43 9.42 -2.83
CA ARG A 33 3.70 9.54 -3.56
C ARG A 33 4.16 8.21 -4.10
N LYS A 34 4.01 7.14 -3.34
CA LYS A 34 4.38 5.79 -3.80
C LYS A 34 3.50 5.36 -4.97
N GLU A 35 2.23 5.71 -4.97
CA GLU A 35 1.30 5.39 -6.05
C GLU A 35 1.52 6.24 -7.30
N HIS A 36 2.22 7.37 -7.17
CA HIS A 36 2.52 8.27 -8.28
C HIS A 36 3.98 8.21 -8.72
N GLY A 37 4.74 7.26 -8.20
CA GLY A 37 6.13 7.08 -8.59
C GLY A 37 7.10 8.10 -8.01
N GLN A 38 6.66 8.92 -7.07
CA GLN A 38 7.51 9.94 -6.45
C GLN A 38 8.30 9.41 -5.25
N ARG A 39 7.94 8.23 -4.78
CA ARG A 39 8.60 7.59 -3.67
C ARG A 39 8.73 6.10 -3.98
N ALA A 40 9.88 5.51 -3.65
CA ALA A 40 10.10 4.09 -3.92
C ALA A 40 9.21 3.21 -3.05
N ILE A 41 8.71 2.14 -3.63
CA ILE A 41 8.00 1.09 -2.89
C ILE A 41 9.07 0.12 -2.43
N THR A 42 9.32 0.08 -1.12
CA THR A 42 10.40 -0.69 -0.53
C THR A 42 10.01 -2.16 -0.34
N GLU A 43 11.01 -2.99 -0.09
CA GLU A 43 10.78 -4.39 0.24
C GLU A 43 9.94 -4.51 1.52
N ARG A 44 10.18 -3.64 2.50
CA ARG A 44 9.37 -3.59 3.72
C ARG A 44 7.90 -3.37 3.40
N ASP A 45 7.62 -2.44 2.49
CA ASP A 45 6.24 -2.18 2.05
C ASP A 45 5.61 -3.45 1.47
N CYS A 46 6.36 -4.17 0.64
CA CYS A 46 5.87 -5.40 0.02
C CYS A 46 5.56 -6.48 1.07
N ILE A 47 6.43 -6.62 2.05
CA ILE A 47 6.22 -7.60 3.14
C ILE A 47 4.96 -7.26 3.92
N MET A 48 4.79 -5.99 4.28
CA MET A 48 3.61 -5.54 5.02
C MET A 48 2.33 -5.69 4.20
N LEU A 49 2.40 -5.42 2.91
CA LEU A 49 1.25 -5.59 2.02
C LEU A 49 0.82 -7.05 1.92
N ARG A 50 1.76 -7.97 1.89
CA ARG A 50 1.45 -9.41 1.89
C ARG A 50 0.73 -9.82 3.17
N GLN A 51 1.14 -9.27 4.31
CA GLN A 51 0.48 -9.53 5.57
C GLN A 51 -0.96 -8.99 5.58
N ILE A 52 -1.15 -7.80 5.06
CA ILE A 52 -2.47 -7.19 4.95
C ILE A 52 -3.37 -8.03 4.04
N GLU A 53 -2.84 -8.49 2.91
CA GLU A 53 -3.58 -9.38 2.00
C GLU A 53 -4.00 -10.67 2.70
N ARG A 54 -3.09 -11.27 3.45
CA ARG A 54 -3.36 -12.50 4.17
C ARG A 54 -4.48 -12.30 5.19
N ASP A 55 -4.41 -11.21 5.95
CA ASP A 55 -5.40 -10.90 6.98
C ASP A 55 -6.74 -10.56 6.37
N GLY A 56 -6.74 -9.85 5.24
CA GLY A 56 -7.96 -9.44 4.55
C GLY A 56 -8.62 -10.57 3.76
N ALA A 57 -7.88 -11.65 3.47
CA ALA A 57 -8.40 -12.78 2.71
C ALA A 57 -9.16 -13.78 3.59
N SER A 58 -9.12 -13.61 4.87
CA SER A 58 -9.78 -14.53 5.81
C SER A 58 -11.26 -14.26 5.96
#